data_cd6156fded634cdd776319a43c169d4e
#
_entry.id   cd6156fded634cdd776319a43c169d4e
#
_cell.length_a   1.000
_cell.length_b   1.000
_cell.length_c   1.000
_cell.angle_alpha   90.00
_cell.angle_beta   90.00
_cell.angle_gamma   90.00
#
_symmetry.space_group_name_H-M   'P 1'
#
loop_
_entity.id
_entity.type
_entity.pdbx_description
1 polymer ?
#
loop_
_entity_poly.entity_id
_entity_poly.type
_entity_poly.pdbx_seq_one_letter_code
_entity_poly.pdbx_strand_id
1 'polypeptide(L)'
;MAHGIRAASDPELQKMMLSLGADKGIHGAALFVAQPSSVIARDPIRHLADFKGKKLRVLAAEMQQAMIKHLSGTAVAMTLGDVLPALQQGAIDGAVAAITVYTTMHYWDAAKYVTEANQTFIFSMAFLSKKWFDSLPKDLQTIVDTDADKAAAEVNPWEADFFEKQRQAWAQHGELISLPANEQAEMMKSLAAVGTEVAKQKPEVERAYQVFAAVAQRTK
;
A
#
# COMPACT_ATOMS: atom_id res chain seq x y z
N MET A 1 6.63 -9.65 2.46
CA MET A 1 7.66 -8.78 1.84
C MET A 1 8.27 -9.38 0.58
N ALA A 2 8.89 -10.57 0.57
CA ALA A 2 9.61 -11.12 -0.58
C ALA A 2 8.83 -11.09 -1.92
N HIS A 3 7.56 -11.43 -1.93
CA HIS A 3 6.71 -11.34 -3.12
C HIS A 3 6.58 -9.90 -3.64
N GLY A 4 6.34 -8.92 -2.75
CA GLY A 4 6.25 -7.51 -3.14
C GLY A 4 7.55 -6.97 -3.74
N ILE A 5 8.70 -7.38 -3.18
CA ILE A 5 10.03 -7.01 -3.67
C ILE A 5 10.26 -7.59 -5.08
N ARG A 6 9.95 -8.89 -5.29
CA ARG A 6 10.06 -9.48 -6.65
C ARG A 6 9.16 -8.77 -7.65
N ALA A 7 7.93 -8.43 -7.25
CA ALA A 7 7.03 -7.68 -8.12
C ALA A 7 7.55 -6.27 -8.44
N ALA A 8 8.06 -5.52 -7.44
CA ALA A 8 8.64 -4.18 -7.66
C ALA A 8 9.87 -4.21 -8.58
N SER A 9 10.60 -5.34 -8.60
CA SER A 9 11.78 -5.53 -9.46
C SER A 9 11.43 -6.07 -10.87
N ASP A 10 10.15 -6.33 -11.16
CA ASP A 10 9.73 -6.82 -12.46
C ASP A 10 9.83 -5.72 -13.52
N PRO A 11 10.58 -5.96 -14.64
CA PRO A 11 10.83 -4.91 -15.63
C PRO A 11 9.57 -4.35 -16.31
N GLU A 12 8.54 -5.18 -16.49
CA GLU A 12 7.29 -4.73 -17.11
C GLU A 12 6.51 -3.83 -16.17
N LEU A 13 6.46 -4.18 -14.87
CA LEU A 13 5.84 -3.35 -13.86
C LEU A 13 6.58 -2.02 -13.70
N GLN A 14 7.90 -2.05 -13.59
CA GLN A 14 8.71 -0.84 -13.52
C GLN A 14 8.46 0.07 -14.72
N LYS A 15 8.57 -0.46 -15.93
CA LYS A 15 8.34 0.32 -17.16
C LYS A 15 6.95 0.97 -17.17
N MET A 16 5.92 0.20 -16.83
CA MET A 16 4.54 0.71 -16.79
C MET A 16 4.40 1.79 -15.70
N MET A 17 4.83 1.52 -14.48
CA MET A 17 4.69 2.45 -13.36
C MET A 17 5.48 3.74 -13.57
N LEU A 18 6.74 3.66 -13.97
CA LEU A 18 7.60 4.83 -14.18
C LEU A 18 7.14 5.70 -15.37
N SER A 19 6.33 5.15 -16.29
CA SER A 19 5.73 5.92 -17.38
C SER A 19 4.46 6.68 -16.97
N LEU A 20 3.87 6.38 -15.79
CA LEU A 20 2.65 7.05 -15.35
C LEU A 20 2.89 8.55 -15.14
N GLY A 21 2.05 9.36 -15.75
CA GLY A 21 2.11 10.82 -15.63
C GLY A 21 3.14 11.51 -16.54
N ALA A 22 3.79 10.79 -17.45
CA ALA A 22 4.73 11.39 -18.40
C ALA A 22 4.06 12.46 -19.29
N ASP A 23 2.80 12.24 -19.67
CA ASP A 23 1.93 13.20 -20.38
C ASP A 23 1.53 14.41 -19.53
N LYS A 24 1.65 14.30 -18.20
CA LYS A 24 1.36 15.36 -17.22
C LYS A 24 2.62 16.07 -16.71
N GLY A 25 3.75 15.86 -17.36
CA GLY A 25 5.01 16.50 -17.01
C GLY A 25 5.74 15.86 -15.81
N ILE A 26 5.47 14.59 -15.55
CA ILE A 26 6.12 13.80 -14.48
C ILE A 26 7.12 12.83 -15.13
N HIS A 27 8.33 12.75 -14.58
CA HIS A 27 9.32 11.72 -14.85
C HIS A 27 9.38 10.75 -13.65
N GLY A 28 9.05 9.49 -13.88
CA GLY A 28 9.17 8.46 -12.86
C GLY A 28 10.62 8.01 -12.74
N ALA A 29 11.21 8.12 -11.56
CA ALA A 29 12.63 7.85 -11.33
C ALA A 29 12.89 6.51 -10.65
N ALA A 30 12.06 6.09 -9.70
CA ALA A 30 12.23 4.82 -9.00
C ALA A 30 10.89 4.23 -8.57
N LEU A 31 10.82 2.88 -8.54
CA LEU A 31 9.70 2.12 -7.98
C LEU A 31 10.25 1.17 -6.92
N PHE A 32 9.65 1.15 -5.75
CA PHE A 32 9.97 0.20 -4.69
C PHE A 32 8.73 -0.19 -3.89
N VAL A 33 8.77 -1.35 -3.22
CA VAL A 33 7.72 -1.76 -2.31
C VAL A 33 7.98 -1.13 -0.94
N ALA A 34 6.96 -0.47 -0.37
CA ALA A 34 7.07 -0.01 1.00
C ALA A 34 6.71 -1.16 1.96
N GLN A 35 5.45 -1.50 2.11
CA GLN A 35 5.04 -2.55 3.05
C GLN A 35 3.71 -3.18 2.62
N PRO A 36 3.36 -4.37 3.14
CA PRO A 36 1.98 -4.84 3.08
C PRO A 36 1.09 -3.90 3.91
N SER A 37 -0.13 -3.68 3.44
CA SER A 37 -1.11 -2.92 4.20
C SER A 37 -1.67 -3.76 5.35
N SER A 38 -1.93 -3.11 6.48
CA SER A 38 -2.58 -3.67 7.65
C SER A 38 -3.74 -2.79 8.09
N VAL A 39 -4.52 -3.26 9.05
CA VAL A 39 -5.65 -2.52 9.60
C VAL A 39 -5.42 -2.29 11.08
N ILE A 40 -5.22 -1.03 11.48
CA ILE A 40 -5.28 -0.67 12.90
C ILE A 40 -6.72 -0.42 13.30
N ALA A 41 -7.13 -0.88 14.48
CA ALA A 41 -8.47 -0.64 15.01
C ALA A 41 -8.50 -0.50 16.53
N ARG A 42 -9.53 0.18 17.05
CA ARG A 42 -9.76 0.34 18.49
C ARG A 42 -10.23 -0.96 19.13
N ASP A 43 -11.04 -1.74 18.40
CA ASP A 43 -11.44 -3.10 18.78
C ASP A 43 -10.76 -4.10 17.87
N PRO A 44 -10.44 -5.32 18.35
CA PRO A 44 -9.74 -6.31 17.56
C PRO A 44 -10.58 -6.77 16.35
N ILE A 45 -9.92 -6.93 15.20
CA ILE A 45 -10.48 -7.56 14.00
C ILE A 45 -9.76 -8.92 13.86
N ARG A 46 -10.38 -9.98 14.35
CA ARG A 46 -9.82 -11.35 14.37
C ARG A 46 -10.37 -12.22 13.24
N HIS A 47 -11.55 -11.85 12.73
CA HIS A 47 -12.28 -12.57 11.70
C HIS A 47 -12.77 -11.59 10.62
N LEU A 48 -13.08 -12.11 9.42
CA LEU A 48 -13.67 -11.28 8.36
C LEU A 48 -14.99 -10.64 8.77
N ALA A 49 -15.77 -11.33 9.59
CA ALA A 49 -17.04 -10.80 10.11
C ALA A 49 -16.87 -9.52 10.96
N ASP A 50 -15.70 -9.32 11.58
CA ASP A 50 -15.42 -8.19 12.45
C ASP A 50 -15.26 -6.86 11.68
N PHE A 51 -15.06 -6.92 10.36
CA PHE A 51 -15.07 -5.73 9.49
C PHE A 51 -16.46 -5.09 9.38
N LYS A 52 -17.52 -5.87 9.62
CA LYS A 52 -18.88 -5.41 9.42
C LYS A 52 -19.20 -4.18 10.29
N GLY A 53 -19.63 -3.10 9.60
CA GLY A 53 -20.03 -1.85 10.24
C GLY A 53 -18.88 -0.97 10.73
N LYS A 54 -17.62 -1.44 10.70
CA LYS A 54 -16.46 -0.63 11.09
C LYS A 54 -16.24 0.52 10.12
N LYS A 55 -16.05 1.72 10.65
CA LYS A 55 -15.63 2.91 9.89
C LYS A 55 -14.12 2.91 9.80
N LEU A 56 -13.59 2.55 8.64
CA LEU A 56 -12.15 2.44 8.42
C LEU A 56 -11.65 3.55 7.50
N ARG A 57 -10.66 4.28 7.96
CA ARG A 57 -9.99 5.27 7.13
C ARG A 57 -9.24 4.59 6.00
N VAL A 58 -9.37 5.14 4.82
CA VAL A 58 -8.63 4.78 3.61
C VAL A 58 -8.10 6.02 2.91
N LEU A 59 -7.27 5.84 1.89
CA LEU A 59 -6.97 6.91 0.92
C LEU A 59 -8.22 7.20 0.07
N ALA A 60 -8.26 8.37 -0.56
CA ALA A 60 -9.31 8.73 -1.52
C ALA A 60 -9.17 7.97 -2.86
N ALA A 61 -8.91 6.66 -2.79
CA ALA A 61 -8.75 5.76 -3.91
C ALA A 61 -9.97 4.85 -4.03
N GLU A 62 -10.62 4.85 -5.19
CA GLU A 62 -11.82 4.04 -5.47
C GLU A 62 -11.60 2.55 -5.11
N MET A 63 -10.43 2.02 -5.43
CA MET A 63 -10.07 0.64 -5.13
C MET A 63 -10.12 0.34 -3.63
N GLN A 64 -9.48 1.17 -2.79
CA GLN A 64 -9.47 0.94 -1.35
C GLN A 64 -10.87 1.10 -0.74
N GLN A 65 -11.66 2.05 -1.23
CA GLN A 65 -13.04 2.23 -0.78
C GLN A 65 -13.90 1.02 -1.14
N ALA A 66 -13.78 0.50 -2.35
CA ALA A 66 -14.50 -0.69 -2.80
C ALA A 66 -14.11 -1.94 -1.99
N MET A 67 -12.83 -2.11 -1.66
CA MET A 67 -12.36 -3.23 -0.83
C MET A 67 -12.98 -3.20 0.57
N ILE A 68 -12.99 -2.05 1.26
CA ILE A 68 -13.58 -1.94 2.59
C ILE A 68 -15.09 -2.15 2.54
N LYS A 69 -15.77 -1.60 1.54
CA LYS A 69 -17.20 -1.82 1.32
C LYS A 69 -17.53 -3.30 1.08
N HIS A 70 -16.68 -4.00 0.32
CA HIS A 70 -16.83 -5.43 0.08
C HIS A 70 -16.73 -6.25 1.37
N LEU A 71 -15.87 -5.85 2.29
CA LEU A 71 -15.75 -6.43 3.63
C LEU A 71 -16.87 -5.97 4.60
N SER A 72 -17.92 -5.34 4.08
CA SER A 72 -19.06 -4.80 4.87
C SER A 72 -18.68 -3.69 5.86
N GLY A 73 -17.53 -3.06 5.69
CA GLY A 73 -17.12 -1.86 6.41
C GLY A 73 -17.55 -0.59 5.70
N THR A 74 -17.35 0.54 6.37
CA THR A 74 -17.56 1.88 5.83
C THR A 74 -16.18 2.53 5.58
N ALA A 75 -15.87 2.84 4.34
CA ALA A 75 -14.64 3.53 3.98
C ALA A 75 -14.78 5.03 4.22
N VAL A 76 -13.85 5.63 4.96
CA VAL A 76 -13.78 7.06 5.24
C VAL A 76 -12.49 7.62 4.66
N ALA A 77 -12.59 8.39 3.57
CA ALA A 77 -11.42 9.01 2.96
C ALA A 77 -10.96 10.22 3.77
N MET A 78 -9.71 10.21 4.25
CA MET A 78 -9.10 11.36 4.94
C MET A 78 -7.58 11.34 4.84
N THR A 79 -6.95 12.47 5.11
CA THR A 79 -5.48 12.59 5.15
C THR A 79 -4.88 11.83 6.34
N LEU A 80 -3.58 11.51 6.29
CA LEU A 80 -2.92 10.82 7.41
C LEU A 80 -2.89 11.67 8.69
N GLY A 81 -2.77 12.99 8.56
CA GLY A 81 -2.72 13.90 9.71
C GLY A 81 -4.01 13.92 10.53
N ASP A 82 -5.15 13.59 9.90
CA ASP A 82 -6.47 13.62 10.55
C ASP A 82 -6.81 12.30 11.26
N VAL A 83 -6.03 11.22 11.01
CA VAL A 83 -6.39 9.86 11.47
C VAL A 83 -6.31 9.73 12.98
N LEU A 84 -5.21 10.16 13.61
CA LEU A 84 -5.04 10.01 15.06
C LEU A 84 -6.12 10.80 15.85
N PRO A 85 -6.40 12.08 15.55
CA PRO A 85 -7.53 12.78 16.17
C PRO A 85 -8.88 12.08 15.94
N ALA A 86 -9.15 11.59 14.74
CA ALA A 86 -10.39 10.89 14.41
C ALA A 86 -10.56 9.57 15.18
N LEU A 87 -9.48 8.81 15.38
CA LEU A 87 -9.46 7.61 16.23
C LEU A 87 -9.73 7.97 17.70
N GLN A 88 -9.08 9.00 18.22
CA GLN A 88 -9.24 9.45 19.62
C GLN A 88 -10.66 9.92 19.90
N GLN A 89 -11.28 10.62 18.96
CA GLN A 89 -12.67 11.12 19.07
C GLN A 89 -13.72 10.04 18.75
N GLY A 90 -13.32 8.87 18.25
CA GLY A 90 -14.25 7.83 17.83
C GLY A 90 -15.03 8.13 16.54
N ALA A 91 -14.57 9.09 15.75
CA ALA A 91 -15.15 9.40 14.44
C ALA A 91 -14.92 8.25 13.43
N ILE A 92 -13.82 7.52 13.59
CA ILE A 92 -13.50 6.27 12.89
C ILE A 92 -13.14 5.17 13.90
N ASP A 93 -13.33 3.91 13.50
CA ASP A 93 -13.02 2.73 14.32
C ASP A 93 -11.61 2.22 14.07
N GLY A 94 -11.04 2.55 12.92
CA GLY A 94 -9.71 2.11 12.51
C GLY A 94 -9.21 2.77 11.24
N ALA A 95 -8.05 2.35 10.77
CA ALA A 95 -7.43 2.86 9.55
C ALA A 95 -6.66 1.77 8.80
N VAL A 96 -6.60 1.89 7.47
CA VAL A 96 -5.76 1.07 6.59
C VAL A 96 -4.51 1.86 6.22
N ALA A 97 -3.34 1.34 6.57
CA ALA A 97 -2.04 1.87 6.18
C ALA A 97 -0.93 0.83 6.40
N ALA A 98 0.34 1.21 6.22
CA ALA A 98 1.49 0.43 6.64
C ALA A 98 1.67 0.48 8.16
N ILE A 99 2.20 -0.58 8.77
CA ILE A 99 2.48 -0.61 10.21
C ILE A 99 3.46 0.49 10.64
N THR A 100 4.40 0.85 9.77
CA THR A 100 5.33 1.97 9.98
C THR A 100 4.59 3.29 10.28
N VAL A 101 3.46 3.54 9.61
CA VAL A 101 2.66 4.75 9.88
C VAL A 101 2.14 4.72 11.32
N TYR A 102 1.66 3.57 11.76
CA TYR A 102 1.11 3.41 13.11
C TYR A 102 2.17 3.59 14.19
N THR A 103 3.38 3.07 13.98
CA THR A 103 4.49 3.19 14.93
C THR A 103 5.04 4.60 14.97
N THR A 104 5.33 5.21 13.81
CA THR A 104 5.95 6.54 13.74
C THR A 104 5.02 7.66 14.19
N MET A 105 3.71 7.48 14.02
CA MET A 105 2.69 8.45 14.45
C MET A 105 2.05 8.09 15.81
N HIS A 106 2.58 7.11 16.52
CA HIS A 106 2.16 6.66 17.85
C HIS A 106 0.65 6.36 17.94
N TYR A 107 0.09 5.68 16.93
CA TYR A 107 -1.34 5.38 16.88
C TYR A 107 -1.79 4.45 18.02
N TRP A 108 -0.87 3.78 18.72
CA TRP A 108 -1.16 3.01 19.93
C TRP A 108 -1.79 3.85 21.06
N ASP A 109 -1.70 5.18 21.01
CA ASP A 109 -2.38 6.06 21.98
C ASP A 109 -3.90 6.09 21.79
N ALA A 110 -4.40 5.66 20.63
CA ALA A 110 -5.82 5.66 20.29
C ALA A 110 -6.38 4.27 19.92
N ALA A 111 -5.54 3.36 19.43
CA ALA A 111 -5.95 2.02 18.99
C ALA A 111 -4.83 1.01 19.24
N LYS A 112 -5.18 -0.17 19.75
CA LYS A 112 -4.20 -1.16 20.23
C LYS A 112 -4.04 -2.39 19.32
N TYR A 113 -4.92 -2.58 18.36
CA TYR A 113 -4.99 -3.80 17.57
C TYR A 113 -4.59 -3.54 16.13
N VAL A 114 -3.59 -4.25 15.63
CA VAL A 114 -3.21 -4.24 14.22
C VAL A 114 -3.46 -5.62 13.63
N THR A 115 -4.42 -5.71 12.73
CA THR A 115 -4.68 -6.91 11.95
C THR A 115 -3.84 -6.89 10.70
N GLU A 116 -2.94 -7.87 10.58
CA GLU A 116 -2.07 -8.10 9.42
C GLU A 116 -2.87 -8.77 8.30
N ALA A 117 -3.87 -8.04 7.78
CA ALA A 117 -4.73 -8.54 6.73
C ALA A 117 -3.97 -8.75 5.41
N ASN A 118 -2.85 -8.02 5.20
CA ASN A 118 -1.95 -8.17 4.03
C ASN A 118 -2.70 -8.18 2.69
N GLN A 119 -3.82 -7.42 2.61
CA GLN A 119 -4.71 -7.42 1.44
C GLN A 119 -4.09 -6.75 0.22
N THR A 120 -3.12 -5.88 0.40
CA THR A 120 -2.38 -5.20 -0.67
C THR A 120 -0.94 -4.93 -0.25
N PHE A 121 -0.05 -4.74 -1.22
CA PHE A 121 1.23 -4.08 -1.01
C PHE A 121 1.11 -2.59 -1.32
N ILE A 122 1.78 -1.77 -0.54
CA ILE A 122 1.95 -0.35 -0.80
C ILE A 122 3.23 -0.21 -1.64
N PHE A 123 3.07 0.25 -2.87
CA PHE A 123 4.19 0.62 -3.73
C PHE A 123 4.42 2.12 -3.61
N SER A 124 5.68 2.51 -3.59
CA SER A 124 6.10 3.91 -3.58
C SER A 124 6.89 4.22 -4.85
N MET A 125 6.73 5.43 -5.34
CA MET A 125 7.44 5.91 -6.52
C MET A 125 8.11 7.25 -6.22
N ALA A 126 9.33 7.41 -6.70
CA ALA A 126 9.99 8.69 -6.77
C ALA A 126 9.67 9.36 -8.11
N PHE A 127 9.35 10.65 -8.05
CA PHE A 127 9.00 11.46 -9.22
C PHE A 127 9.86 12.71 -9.29
N LEU A 128 10.17 13.10 -10.51
CA LEU A 128 10.85 14.35 -10.82
C LEU A 128 9.97 15.20 -11.76
N SER A 129 10.17 16.51 -11.74
CA SER A 129 9.61 17.35 -12.79
C SER A 129 10.23 16.97 -14.12
N LYS A 130 9.40 16.55 -15.09
CA LYS A 130 9.88 16.19 -16.42
C LYS A 130 10.58 17.37 -17.08
N LYS A 131 10.06 18.60 -16.90
CA LYS A 131 10.68 19.83 -17.43
C LYS A 131 12.09 20.03 -16.87
N TRP A 132 12.27 19.80 -15.58
CA TRP A 132 13.60 19.90 -14.96
C TRP A 132 14.51 18.78 -15.45
N PHE A 133 14.06 17.54 -15.46
CA PHE A 133 14.83 16.39 -15.90
C PHE A 133 15.29 16.55 -17.36
N ASP A 134 14.39 16.96 -18.26
CA ASP A 134 14.69 17.19 -19.69
C ASP A 134 15.67 18.37 -19.91
N SER A 135 15.78 19.29 -18.94
CA SER A 135 16.73 20.41 -18.98
C SER A 135 18.17 20.01 -18.63
N LEU A 136 18.36 18.83 -18.05
CA LEU A 136 19.69 18.33 -17.73
C LEU A 136 20.44 17.88 -19.00
N PRO A 137 21.78 18.00 -19.03
CA PRO A 137 22.62 17.28 -19.99
C PRO A 137 22.36 15.77 -19.95
N LYS A 138 22.57 15.09 -21.08
CA LYS A 138 22.23 13.65 -21.20
C LYS A 138 23.00 12.73 -20.25
N ASP A 139 24.24 13.07 -19.95
CA ASP A 139 25.05 12.38 -18.96
C ASP A 139 24.47 12.49 -17.56
N LEU A 140 23.97 13.68 -17.16
CA LEU A 140 23.32 13.87 -15.87
C LEU A 140 21.95 13.19 -15.81
N GLN A 141 21.18 13.17 -16.91
CA GLN A 141 19.94 12.37 -16.97
C GLN A 141 20.23 10.88 -16.68
N THR A 142 21.27 10.35 -17.34
CA THR A 142 21.68 8.94 -17.14
C THR A 142 22.12 8.67 -15.70
N ILE A 143 22.86 9.59 -15.07
CA ILE A 143 23.29 9.46 -13.67
C ILE A 143 22.07 9.44 -12.76
N VAL A 144 21.12 10.37 -12.92
CA VAL A 144 19.91 10.45 -12.11
C VAL A 144 19.10 9.16 -12.18
N ASP A 145 18.83 8.64 -13.38
CA ASP A 145 18.07 7.40 -13.56
C ASP A 145 18.83 6.19 -12.97
N THR A 146 20.13 6.09 -13.25
CA THR A 146 20.95 4.99 -12.74
C THR A 146 21.04 4.96 -11.21
N ASP A 147 21.19 6.12 -10.58
CA ASP A 147 21.29 6.21 -9.13
C ASP A 147 19.92 6.03 -8.46
N ALA A 148 18.82 6.43 -9.11
CA ALA A 148 17.48 6.13 -8.66
C ALA A 148 17.20 4.61 -8.67
N ASP A 149 17.61 3.90 -9.73
CA ASP A 149 17.49 2.44 -9.82
C ASP A 149 18.32 1.73 -8.74
N LYS A 150 19.57 2.16 -8.51
CA LYS A 150 20.42 1.65 -7.44
C LYS A 150 19.79 1.85 -6.07
N ALA A 151 19.30 3.08 -5.80
CA ALA A 151 18.63 3.38 -4.54
C ALA A 151 17.40 2.49 -4.31
N ALA A 152 16.58 2.25 -5.35
CA ALA A 152 15.45 1.33 -5.24
C ALA A 152 15.89 -0.11 -4.93
N ALA A 153 16.98 -0.58 -5.54
CA ALA A 153 17.54 -1.91 -5.28
C ALA A 153 18.05 -2.06 -3.84
N GLU A 154 18.58 -1.01 -3.23
CA GLU A 154 19.04 -1.01 -1.84
C GLU A 154 17.88 -0.86 -0.84
N VAL A 155 16.86 -0.07 -1.17
CA VAL A 155 15.70 0.17 -0.30
C VAL A 155 14.88 -1.11 -0.11
N ASN A 156 14.70 -1.93 -1.13
CA ASN A 156 13.86 -3.11 -1.05
C ASN A 156 14.28 -4.12 0.05
N PRO A 157 15.55 -4.57 0.16
CA PRO A 157 15.97 -5.45 1.26
C PRO A 157 15.94 -4.72 2.62
N TRP A 158 16.34 -3.45 2.67
CA TRP A 158 16.27 -2.64 3.89
C TRP A 158 14.83 -2.54 4.42
N GLU A 159 13.85 -2.35 3.53
CA GLU A 159 12.44 -2.24 3.92
C GLU A 159 11.90 -3.54 4.52
N ALA A 160 12.40 -4.70 4.09
CA ALA A 160 12.03 -5.98 4.69
C ALA A 160 12.46 -6.07 6.16
N ASP A 161 13.70 -5.68 6.46
CA ASP A 161 14.22 -5.64 7.83
C ASP A 161 13.52 -4.56 8.66
N PHE A 162 13.27 -3.40 8.06
CA PHE A 162 12.58 -2.30 8.73
C PHE A 162 11.13 -2.65 9.07
N PHE A 163 10.41 -3.31 8.17
CA PHE A 163 9.07 -3.82 8.43
C PHE A 163 9.03 -4.72 9.66
N GLU A 164 9.97 -5.65 9.78
CA GLU A 164 10.03 -6.56 10.93
C GLU A 164 10.35 -5.81 12.24
N LYS A 165 11.23 -4.81 12.19
CA LYS A 165 11.49 -3.93 13.35
C LYS A 165 10.23 -3.16 13.77
N GLN A 166 9.42 -2.70 12.82
CA GLN A 166 8.17 -2.01 13.12
C GLN A 166 7.13 -2.94 13.75
N ARG A 167 7.05 -4.20 13.33
CA ARG A 167 6.20 -5.22 13.96
C ARG A 167 6.62 -5.46 15.42
N GLN A 168 7.91 -5.60 15.66
CA GLN A 168 8.46 -5.78 17.02
C GLN A 168 8.20 -4.55 17.90
N ALA A 169 8.36 -3.35 17.37
CA ALA A 169 8.05 -2.11 18.06
C ALA A 169 6.55 -2.03 18.42
N TRP A 170 5.67 -2.35 17.47
CA TRP A 170 4.22 -2.38 17.73
C TRP A 170 3.85 -3.38 18.83
N ALA A 171 4.43 -4.57 18.83
CA ALA A 171 4.14 -5.62 19.81
C ALA A 171 4.44 -5.22 21.26
N GLN A 172 5.22 -4.17 21.50
CA GLN A 172 5.45 -3.61 22.83
C GLN A 172 4.33 -2.67 23.30
N HIS A 173 3.46 -2.21 22.41
CA HIS A 173 2.42 -1.20 22.68
C HIS A 173 1.01 -1.70 22.40
N GLY A 174 0.86 -2.73 21.58
CA GLY A 174 -0.42 -3.27 21.13
C GLY A 174 -0.34 -4.72 20.70
N GLU A 175 -1.38 -5.23 20.10
CA GLU A 175 -1.49 -6.61 19.64
C GLU A 175 -1.38 -6.68 18.12
N LEU A 176 -0.59 -7.63 17.61
CA LEU A 176 -0.58 -8.05 16.20
C LEU A 176 -1.52 -9.24 16.04
N ILE A 177 -2.47 -9.13 15.14
CA ILE A 177 -3.50 -10.13 14.86
C ILE A 177 -3.31 -10.66 13.44
N SER A 178 -3.29 -11.98 13.29
CA SER A 178 -3.38 -12.63 11.98
C SER A 178 -4.79 -13.20 11.82
N LEU A 179 -5.39 -13.01 10.64
CA LEU A 179 -6.64 -13.68 10.30
C LEU A 179 -6.42 -15.20 10.19
N PRO A 180 -7.46 -16.03 10.47
CA PRO A 180 -7.41 -17.45 10.14
C PRO A 180 -7.03 -17.69 8.69
N ALA A 181 -6.19 -18.69 8.42
CA ALA A 181 -5.62 -18.89 7.07
C ALA A 181 -6.69 -19.10 5.97
N ASN A 182 -7.79 -19.79 6.30
CA ASN A 182 -8.92 -19.95 5.40
C ASN A 182 -9.63 -18.63 5.09
N GLU A 183 -9.83 -17.77 6.10
CA GLU A 183 -10.45 -16.46 5.93
C GLU A 183 -9.52 -15.49 5.18
N GLN A 184 -8.22 -15.55 5.45
CA GLN A 184 -7.23 -14.81 4.68
C GLN A 184 -7.28 -15.17 3.19
N ALA A 185 -7.34 -16.47 2.86
CA ALA A 185 -7.44 -16.95 1.48
C ALA A 185 -8.76 -16.53 0.81
N GLU A 186 -9.89 -16.62 1.52
CA GLU A 186 -11.19 -16.17 1.07
C GLU A 186 -11.18 -14.67 0.77
N MET A 187 -10.67 -13.86 1.70
CA MET A 187 -10.53 -12.40 1.52
C MET A 187 -9.71 -12.07 0.28
N MET A 188 -8.54 -12.69 0.11
CA MET A 188 -7.68 -12.42 -1.04
C MET A 188 -8.36 -12.75 -2.36
N LYS A 189 -9.08 -13.88 -2.44
CA LYS A 189 -9.83 -14.29 -3.61
C LYS A 189 -10.97 -13.31 -3.92
N SER A 190 -11.73 -12.91 -2.92
CA SER A 190 -12.87 -12.00 -3.10
C SER A 190 -12.42 -10.58 -3.46
N LEU A 191 -11.36 -10.08 -2.84
CA LEU A 191 -10.82 -8.75 -3.15
C LEU A 191 -10.18 -8.68 -4.55
N ALA A 192 -9.61 -9.77 -5.06
CA ALA A 192 -9.14 -9.83 -6.44
C ALA A 192 -10.28 -9.62 -7.44
N ALA A 193 -11.46 -10.18 -7.17
CA ALA A 193 -12.65 -9.94 -7.99
C ALA A 193 -13.10 -8.47 -7.94
N VAL A 194 -13.11 -7.86 -6.74
CA VAL A 194 -13.39 -6.42 -6.57
C VAL A 194 -12.40 -5.58 -7.37
N GLY A 195 -11.10 -5.91 -7.30
CA GLY A 195 -10.06 -5.23 -8.05
C GLY A 195 -10.31 -5.24 -9.55
N THR A 196 -10.70 -6.40 -10.10
CA THR A 196 -11.04 -6.55 -11.50
C THR A 196 -12.25 -5.68 -11.90
N GLU A 197 -13.30 -5.65 -11.10
CA GLU A 197 -14.50 -4.85 -11.40
C GLU A 197 -14.25 -3.34 -11.33
N VAL A 198 -13.48 -2.87 -10.35
CA VAL A 198 -13.12 -1.45 -10.25
C VAL A 198 -12.21 -1.03 -11.41
N ALA A 199 -11.25 -1.88 -11.77
CA ALA A 199 -10.32 -1.58 -12.87
C ALA A 199 -11.02 -1.38 -14.21
N LYS A 200 -12.07 -2.15 -14.52
CA LYS A 200 -12.85 -2.02 -15.75
C LYS A 200 -13.55 -0.68 -15.96
N GLN A 201 -13.68 0.13 -14.91
CA GLN A 201 -14.37 1.41 -15.02
C GLN A 201 -13.61 2.46 -15.84
N LYS A 202 -12.27 2.30 -15.96
CA LYS A 202 -11.39 3.20 -16.69
C LYS A 202 -10.36 2.40 -17.49
N PRO A 203 -10.29 2.53 -18.83
CA PRO A 203 -9.41 1.71 -19.66
C PRO A 203 -7.92 1.78 -19.28
N GLU A 204 -7.45 2.96 -18.82
CA GLU A 204 -6.07 3.12 -18.36
C GLU A 204 -5.80 2.37 -17.04
N VAL A 205 -6.78 2.34 -16.13
CA VAL A 205 -6.70 1.59 -14.87
C VAL A 205 -6.77 0.09 -15.15
N GLU A 206 -7.62 -0.34 -16.08
CA GLU A 206 -7.71 -1.76 -16.47
C GLU A 206 -6.39 -2.26 -17.05
N ARG A 207 -5.75 -1.52 -17.95
CA ARG A 207 -4.44 -1.89 -18.50
C ARG A 207 -3.38 -2.03 -17.41
N ALA A 208 -3.31 -1.06 -16.49
CA ALA A 208 -2.37 -1.11 -15.37
C ALA A 208 -2.66 -2.31 -14.46
N TYR A 209 -3.92 -2.56 -14.15
CA TYR A 209 -4.33 -3.69 -13.32
C TYR A 209 -3.97 -5.04 -13.93
N GLN A 210 -4.12 -5.20 -15.25
CA GLN A 210 -3.73 -6.42 -15.97
C GLN A 210 -2.23 -6.70 -15.84
N VAL A 211 -1.39 -5.66 -15.96
CA VAL A 211 0.06 -5.79 -15.74
C VAL A 211 0.34 -6.21 -14.30
N PHE A 212 -0.25 -5.54 -13.30
CA PHE A 212 -0.11 -5.93 -11.90
C PHE A 212 -0.53 -7.37 -11.64
N ALA A 213 -1.67 -7.80 -12.18
CA ALA A 213 -2.18 -9.16 -11.99
C ALA A 213 -1.25 -10.22 -12.60
N ALA A 214 -0.73 -9.96 -13.80
CA ALA A 214 0.22 -10.86 -14.47
C ALA A 214 1.54 -10.95 -13.70
N VAL A 215 2.08 -9.80 -13.27
CA VAL A 215 3.31 -9.75 -12.47
C VAL A 215 3.11 -10.46 -11.12
N ALA A 216 2.01 -10.20 -10.42
CA ALA A 216 1.71 -10.85 -9.15
C ALA A 216 1.63 -12.38 -9.26
N GLN A 217 1.23 -12.93 -10.42
CA GLN A 217 1.21 -14.38 -10.64
C GLN A 217 2.61 -14.96 -10.89
N ARG A 218 3.42 -14.31 -11.75
CA ARG A 218 4.74 -14.85 -12.12
C ARG A 218 5.82 -14.61 -11.08
N THR A 219 5.59 -13.75 -10.09
CA THR A 219 6.54 -13.43 -9.01
C THR A 219 6.20 -14.08 -7.66
N LYS A 220 5.24 -14.99 -7.61
CA LYS A 220 4.85 -15.76 -6.40
C LYS A 220 5.97 -16.54 -5.74
#